data_2eacdd6996c7a0f991450f4eb727f6dc
#
_entry.id   2eacdd6996c7a0f991450f4eb727f6dc
#
_cell.length_a   1.000
_cell.length_b   1.000
_cell.length_c   1.000
_cell.angle_alpha   90.00
_cell.angle_beta   90.00
_cell.angle_gamma   90.00
#
_symmetry.space_group_name_H-M   'P 1'
#
loop_
_entity.id
_entity.type
_entity.pdbx_description
1 polymer ?
#
loop_
_entity_poly.entity_id
_entity_poly.type
_entity_poly.pdbx_seq_one_letter_code
_entity_poly.pdbx_strand_id
1 'polypeptide(L)'
;SLSQESTAFVFDQALFDDEEVEVLSTDGGKRIAASLGEAKLCILRNHGLLTVGRTVEEAVGWFVMAERVAEVHVKAPNGKAISDAAAAIAADTMAGGLTGWRVFQWLRRSLLDN
;
A
#
# COMPACT_ATOMS: atom_id res chain seq x y z
N SER A 1 -4.61 1.95 11.98
CA SER A 1 -5.49 2.31 10.84
C SER A 1 -6.44 3.43 11.21
N LEU A 2 -6.52 4.47 10.38
CA LEU A 2 -7.37 5.65 10.61
C LEU A 2 -8.59 5.71 9.68
N SER A 3 -8.64 4.88 8.65
CA SER A 3 -9.73 4.87 7.67
C SER A 3 -10.05 3.44 7.24
N GLN A 4 -11.23 3.25 6.65
CA GLN A 4 -11.61 1.97 6.08
C GLN A 4 -10.60 1.50 5.01
N GLU A 5 -10.15 2.40 4.13
CA GLU A 5 -9.16 2.07 3.10
C GLU A 5 -7.84 1.58 3.69
N SER A 6 -7.41 2.12 4.84
CA SER A 6 -6.17 1.71 5.50
C SER A 6 -6.19 0.25 5.97
N THR A 7 -7.37 -0.34 6.16
CA THR A 7 -7.48 -1.74 6.58
C THR A 7 -7.05 -2.72 5.48
N ALA A 8 -6.98 -2.27 4.22
CA ALA A 8 -6.40 -3.08 3.14
C ALA A 8 -4.93 -3.44 3.39
N PHE A 9 -4.22 -2.63 4.18
CA PHE A 9 -2.78 -2.77 4.42
C PHE A 9 -2.40 -3.13 5.85
N VAL A 10 -3.32 -3.05 6.81
CA VAL A 10 -3.00 -3.15 8.24
C VAL A 10 -2.28 -4.44 8.63
N PHE A 11 -2.57 -5.55 7.93
CA PHE A 11 -1.91 -6.85 8.14
C PHE A 11 -1.06 -7.29 6.95
N ASP A 12 -0.82 -6.39 5.99
CA ASP A 12 -0.28 -6.74 4.68
C ASP A 12 0.66 -5.65 4.16
N GLN A 13 1.53 -5.20 5.05
CA GLN A 13 2.53 -4.19 4.77
C GLN A 13 3.86 -4.54 5.44
N ALA A 14 4.92 -4.04 4.86
CA ALA A 14 6.29 -4.20 5.35
C ALA A 14 7.00 -2.85 5.39
N LEU A 15 8.03 -2.77 6.20
CA LEU A 15 8.94 -1.63 6.25
C LEU A 15 10.33 -2.10 5.80
N PHE A 16 10.87 -1.46 4.78
CA PHE A 16 12.28 -1.56 4.43
C PHE A 16 13.03 -0.41 5.11
N ASP A 17 13.69 -0.72 6.20
CA ASP A 17 14.43 0.22 7.03
C ASP A 17 15.94 -0.04 6.89
N ASP A 18 16.43 0.11 5.67
CA ASP A 18 17.85 0.07 5.33
C ASP A 18 18.29 1.49 4.98
N GLU A 19 19.50 1.85 5.32
CA GLU A 19 20.01 3.21 5.05
C GLU A 19 20.34 3.46 3.58
N GLU A 20 20.14 2.47 2.71
CA GLU A 20 20.31 2.61 1.26
C GLU A 20 19.10 3.33 0.66
N VAL A 21 19.18 4.65 0.57
CA VAL A 21 18.12 5.50 0.04
C VAL A 21 17.98 5.36 -1.49
N GLU A 22 19.08 5.17 -2.19
CA GLU A 22 19.10 4.96 -3.64
C GLU A 22 19.59 3.55 -3.96
N VAL A 23 18.71 2.74 -4.54
CA VAL A 23 19.01 1.34 -4.86
C VAL A 23 19.69 1.25 -6.22
N LEU A 24 21.00 1.07 -6.21
CA LEU A 24 21.85 1.06 -7.42
C LEU A 24 22.29 -0.34 -7.84
N SER A 25 21.93 -1.37 -7.09
CA SER A 25 22.37 -2.75 -7.36
C SER A 25 21.22 -3.75 -7.24
N THR A 26 21.41 -4.91 -7.89
CA THR A 26 20.47 -6.03 -7.74
C THR A 26 20.46 -6.58 -6.31
N ASP A 27 21.53 -6.40 -5.55
CA ASP A 27 21.59 -6.81 -4.15
C ASP A 27 20.64 -5.97 -3.27
N GLY A 28 20.58 -4.65 -3.50
CA GLY A 28 19.60 -3.78 -2.87
C GLY A 28 18.15 -4.21 -3.19
N GLY A 29 17.88 -4.53 -4.45
CA GLY A 29 16.59 -5.08 -4.88
C GLY A 29 16.22 -6.39 -4.16
N LYS A 30 17.18 -7.28 -3.95
CA LYS A 30 16.96 -8.52 -3.20
C LYS A 30 16.62 -8.27 -1.73
N ARG A 31 17.26 -7.28 -1.10
CA ARG A 31 16.96 -6.91 0.29
C ARG A 31 15.55 -6.32 0.42
N ILE A 32 15.14 -5.50 -0.54
CA ILE A 32 13.76 -4.97 -0.59
C ILE A 32 12.77 -6.13 -0.76
N ALA A 33 13.01 -7.04 -1.69
CA ALA A 33 12.15 -8.19 -1.90
C ALA A 33 12.05 -9.09 -0.64
N ALA A 34 13.14 -9.27 0.07
CA ALA A 34 13.15 -10.01 1.33
C ALA A 34 12.31 -9.30 2.42
N SER A 35 12.39 -7.98 2.51
CA SER A 35 11.57 -7.19 3.44
C SER A 35 10.10 -7.20 3.09
N LEU A 36 9.77 -7.11 1.80
CA LEU A 36 8.39 -7.18 1.30
C LEU A 36 7.74 -8.52 1.66
N GLY A 37 8.46 -9.64 1.45
CA GLY A 37 7.92 -10.98 1.66
C GLY A 37 6.63 -11.20 0.87
N GLU A 38 5.57 -11.64 1.56
CA GLU A 38 4.24 -11.87 0.98
C GLU A 38 3.33 -10.63 1.02
N ALA A 39 3.81 -9.51 1.57
CA ALA A 39 3.00 -8.29 1.69
C ALA A 39 2.77 -7.62 0.33
N LYS A 40 1.67 -6.87 0.21
CA LYS A 40 1.35 -6.12 -1.00
C LYS A 40 1.95 -4.71 -1.02
N LEU A 41 2.32 -4.18 0.14
CA LEU A 41 2.88 -2.84 0.31
C LEU A 41 4.19 -2.92 1.09
N CYS A 42 5.20 -2.22 0.61
CA CYS A 42 6.42 -1.96 1.36
C CYS A 42 6.66 -0.45 1.45
N ILE A 43 6.82 0.06 2.65
CA ILE A 43 7.28 1.43 2.88
C ILE A 43 8.81 1.40 2.85
N LEU A 44 9.38 2.09 1.90
CA LEU A 44 10.83 2.23 1.77
C LEU A 44 11.23 3.52 2.49
N ARG A 45 11.83 3.38 3.67
CA ARG A 45 12.17 4.53 4.52
C ARG A 45 13.00 5.57 3.76
N ASN A 46 12.58 6.83 3.82
CA ASN A 46 13.18 7.98 3.15
C ASN A 46 13.28 7.87 1.61
N HIS A 47 12.56 6.91 1.01
CA HIS A 47 12.56 6.70 -0.43
C HIS A 47 11.15 6.81 -1.01
N GLY A 48 10.19 6.01 -0.55
CA GLY A 48 8.83 6.00 -1.08
C GLY A 48 8.07 4.73 -0.75
N LEU A 49 7.14 4.37 -1.63
CA LEU A 49 6.29 3.20 -1.52
C LEU A 49 6.55 2.22 -2.66
N LEU A 50 6.43 0.94 -2.37
CA LEU A 50 6.43 -0.14 -3.35
C LEU A 50 5.16 -0.96 -3.15
N THR A 51 4.42 -1.19 -4.21
CA THR A 51 3.27 -2.09 -4.19
C THR A 51 3.42 -3.17 -5.23
N VAL A 52 2.86 -4.33 -4.94
CA VAL A 52 2.81 -5.47 -5.84
C VAL A 52 1.39 -6.00 -5.95
N GLY A 53 1.10 -6.73 -7.00
CA GLY A 53 -0.19 -7.35 -7.25
C GLY A 53 -0.04 -8.49 -8.25
N ARG A 54 -1.10 -9.23 -8.46
CA ARG A 54 -1.14 -10.33 -9.45
C ARG A 54 -1.17 -9.80 -10.88
N THR A 55 -1.63 -8.55 -11.05
CA THR A 55 -1.70 -7.84 -12.33
C THR A 55 -1.14 -6.43 -12.16
N VAL A 56 -0.81 -5.77 -13.27
CA VAL A 56 -0.40 -4.36 -13.26
C VAL A 56 -1.51 -3.48 -12.69
N GLU A 57 -2.75 -3.74 -13.07
CA GLU A 57 -3.92 -3.00 -12.60
C GLU A 57 -4.05 -3.05 -11.08
N GLU A 58 -3.88 -4.24 -10.51
CA GLU A 58 -3.93 -4.43 -9.06
C GLU A 58 -2.79 -3.68 -8.36
N ALA A 59 -1.56 -3.83 -8.84
CA ALA A 59 -0.39 -3.17 -8.27
C ALA A 59 -0.51 -1.64 -8.29
N VAL A 60 -0.96 -1.07 -9.41
CA VAL A 60 -1.18 0.39 -9.55
C VAL A 60 -2.33 0.85 -8.64
N GLY A 61 -3.41 0.09 -8.58
CA GLY A 61 -4.56 0.39 -7.71
C GLY A 61 -4.15 0.44 -6.23
N TRP A 62 -3.34 -0.51 -5.77
CA TRP A 62 -2.79 -0.51 -4.41
C TRP A 62 -1.89 0.70 -4.17
N PHE A 63 -1.09 1.11 -5.14
CA PHE A 63 -0.23 2.28 -5.00
C PHE A 63 -1.04 3.56 -4.78
N VAL A 64 -2.05 3.80 -5.61
CA VAL A 64 -2.94 4.96 -5.48
C VAL A 64 -3.64 4.96 -4.13
N MET A 65 -4.14 3.81 -3.68
CA MET A 65 -4.80 3.68 -2.39
C MET A 65 -3.83 3.92 -1.22
N ALA A 66 -2.61 3.37 -1.30
CA ALA A 66 -1.58 3.57 -0.27
C ALA A 66 -1.19 5.04 -0.13
N GLU A 67 -1.07 5.78 -1.23
CA GLU A 67 -0.82 7.23 -1.23
C GLU A 67 -1.92 7.99 -0.48
N ARG A 68 -3.19 7.69 -0.75
CA ARG A 68 -4.32 8.31 -0.07
C ARG A 68 -4.34 7.99 1.43
N VAL A 69 -4.08 6.74 1.77
CA VAL A 69 -3.99 6.30 3.17
C VAL A 69 -2.86 7.01 3.89
N ALA A 70 -1.68 7.12 3.27
CA ALA A 70 -0.54 7.84 3.83
C ALA A 70 -0.87 9.31 4.08
N GLU A 71 -1.54 9.97 3.14
CA GLU A 71 -1.97 11.37 3.28
C GLU A 71 -2.88 11.56 4.49
N VAL A 72 -3.85 10.66 4.71
CA VAL A 72 -4.74 10.71 5.89
C VAL A 72 -3.91 10.61 7.18
N HIS A 73 -2.96 9.69 7.24
CA HIS A 73 -2.14 9.49 8.45
C HIS A 73 -1.23 10.70 8.73
N VAL A 74 -0.69 11.31 7.71
CA VAL A 74 0.15 12.53 7.85
C VAL A 74 -0.68 13.73 8.30
N LYS A 75 -1.89 13.90 7.76
CA LYS A 75 -2.78 15.03 8.08
C LYS A 75 -3.51 14.88 9.41
N ALA A 76 -3.69 13.66 9.89
CA ALA A 76 -4.39 13.36 11.14
C ALA A 76 -3.54 12.48 12.08
N PRO A 77 -2.35 12.93 12.52
CA PRO A 77 -1.44 12.10 13.30
C PRO A 77 -2.02 11.69 14.66
N ASN A 78 -2.98 12.47 15.19
CA ASN A 78 -3.66 12.19 16.46
C ASN A 78 -5.07 11.60 16.26
N GLY A 79 -5.38 11.11 15.06
CA GLY A 79 -6.65 10.47 14.77
C GLY A 79 -6.88 9.23 15.62
N LYS A 80 -8.14 8.98 16.00
CA LYS A 80 -8.49 7.77 16.73
C LYS A 80 -8.37 6.56 15.82
N ALA A 81 -7.49 5.63 16.18
CA ALA A 81 -7.30 4.40 15.40
C ALA A 81 -8.52 3.47 15.46
N ILE A 82 -8.77 2.78 14.36
CA ILE A 82 -9.70 1.64 14.31
C ILE A 82 -9.12 0.53 15.19
N SER A 83 -9.96 -0.13 15.98
CA SER A 83 -9.52 -1.28 16.78
C SER A 83 -9.04 -2.44 15.88
N ASP A 84 -8.12 -3.25 16.37
CA ASP A 84 -7.61 -4.39 15.60
C ASP A 84 -8.72 -5.36 15.18
N ALA A 85 -9.70 -5.59 16.05
CA ALA A 85 -10.85 -6.44 15.75
C ALA A 85 -11.71 -5.88 14.59
N ALA A 86 -12.00 -4.58 14.63
CA ALA A 86 -12.76 -3.92 13.56
C ALA A 86 -11.95 -3.85 12.25
N ALA A 87 -10.64 -3.60 12.36
CA ALA A 87 -9.75 -3.59 11.21
C ALA A 87 -9.67 -4.96 10.52
N ALA A 88 -9.64 -6.05 11.30
CA ALA A 88 -9.63 -7.41 10.76
C ALA A 88 -10.91 -7.72 9.95
N ILE A 89 -12.07 -7.31 10.46
CA ILE A 89 -13.35 -7.47 9.75
C ILE A 89 -13.35 -6.67 8.43
N ALA A 90 -12.92 -5.42 8.48
CA ALA A 90 -12.86 -4.57 7.29
C ALA A 90 -11.83 -5.08 6.27
N ALA A 91 -10.70 -5.61 6.71
CA ALA A 91 -9.66 -6.16 5.86
C ALA A 91 -10.15 -7.33 4.99
N ASP A 92 -11.09 -8.14 5.47
CA ASP A 92 -11.66 -9.25 4.70
C ASP A 92 -12.29 -8.79 3.38
N THR A 93 -12.85 -7.59 3.35
CA THR A 93 -13.42 -7.01 2.13
C THR A 93 -12.45 -6.07 1.40
N MET A 94 -11.67 -5.30 2.14
CA MET A 94 -10.79 -4.26 1.56
C MET A 94 -9.48 -4.80 1.01
N ALA A 95 -8.98 -5.94 1.50
CA ALA A 95 -7.67 -6.45 1.14
C ALA A 95 -7.64 -7.30 -0.15
N GLY A 96 -8.79 -7.61 -0.75
CA GLY A 96 -8.87 -8.44 -1.96
C GLY A 96 -8.38 -7.70 -3.22
N GLY A 97 -7.81 -8.46 -4.16
CA GLY A 97 -7.26 -7.93 -5.41
C GLY A 97 -8.27 -7.16 -6.27
N LEU A 98 -9.56 -7.50 -6.17
CA LEU A 98 -10.64 -6.77 -6.85
C LEU A 98 -10.71 -5.30 -6.39
N THR A 99 -10.40 -5.00 -5.14
CA THR A 99 -10.34 -3.61 -4.64
C THR A 99 -9.27 -2.81 -5.39
N GLY A 100 -8.06 -3.33 -5.50
CA GLY A 100 -6.98 -2.69 -6.26
C GLY A 100 -7.34 -2.52 -7.74
N TRP A 101 -7.92 -3.55 -8.35
CA TRP A 101 -8.38 -3.49 -9.74
C TRP A 101 -9.44 -2.39 -9.97
N ARG A 102 -10.40 -2.25 -9.05
CA ARG A 102 -11.45 -1.21 -9.13
C ARG A 102 -10.86 0.19 -9.05
N VAL A 103 -9.90 0.42 -8.16
CA VAL A 103 -9.20 1.71 -8.05
C VAL A 103 -8.49 2.04 -9.35
N PHE A 104 -7.81 1.06 -9.95
CA PHE A 104 -7.17 1.23 -11.26
C PHE A 104 -8.18 1.59 -12.35
N GLN A 105 -9.33 0.91 -12.42
CA GLN A 105 -10.35 1.20 -13.43
C GLN A 105 -10.92 2.62 -13.28
N TRP A 106 -11.13 3.07 -12.05
CA TRP A 106 -11.52 4.44 -11.78
C TRP A 106 -10.46 5.44 -12.26
N LEU A 107 -9.21 5.22 -11.92
CA LEU A 107 -8.09 6.06 -12.34
C LEU A 107 -7.99 6.12 -13.87
N ARG A 108 -8.04 4.98 -14.52
CA ARG A 108 -8.00 4.88 -15.99
C ARG A 108 -9.11 5.69 -16.64
N ARG A 109 -10.35 5.55 -16.20
CA ARG A 109 -11.47 6.33 -16.70
C ARG A 109 -11.28 7.82 -16.49
N SER A 110 -10.81 8.23 -15.30
CA SER A 110 -10.59 9.62 -14.97
C SER A 110 -9.53 10.28 -15.86
N LEU A 111 -8.52 9.54 -16.31
CA LEU A 111 -7.41 10.06 -17.09
C LEU A 111 -7.56 9.88 -18.60
N LEU A 112 -8.20 8.82 -19.06
CA LEU A 112 -8.21 8.44 -20.47
C LEU A 112 -9.56 8.61 -21.17
N ASP A 113 -10.66 8.53 -20.45
CA ASP A 113 -12.01 8.55 -21.01
C ASP A 113 -12.68 9.94 -20.91
N ASN A 114 -11.90 10.96 -20.57
CA ASN A 114 -12.36 12.36 -20.52
C ASN A 114 -12.20 13.07 -21.87
#